data_f73c0b379980fc21df717f1e918cd231
#
_entry.id   f73c0b379980fc21df717f1e918cd231
#
_cell.length_a   1.000
_cell.length_b   1.000
_cell.length_c   1.000
_cell.angle_alpha   90.00
_cell.angle_beta   90.00
_cell.angle_gamma   90.00
#
_symmetry.space_group_name_H-M   'P 1'
#
loop_
_entity.id
_entity.type
_entity.pdbx_description
1 polymer ?
#
loop_
_entity_poly.entity_id
_entity_poly.type
_entity_poly.pdbx_seq_one_letter_code
_entity_poly.pdbx_strand_id
1 'polypeptide(L)'
;MKVLRNVQEALEFTKGNYQKSVGLVPTMGFLHAGHKSLMDEARKNNDLVVVSIFVNPTQFGPGEDYESYPRDEERDFKLCEEAGVDAVFTPDPEEFYQNHKTYVTIEDLKDNLCGKTRPIHFRGVLTVLTKLFNIFRPTRAYFGRKDAQQFLIVKKAVKDLNFGIEIVPCPIKREDDGLAISSRNVYLSDEERKAAPVLHRALEKGKAAIKKGMKAEDLIKIIEDEIKTEDLADIEYVQVVDTEEIRDMDVIDRDCLVALAVRFGTTRLIDNFFFEV
;
A
#
# COMPACT_ATOMS: atom_id res chain seq x y z
N MET A 1 18.19 8.25 -15.67
CA MET A 1 17.79 7.98 -14.26
C MET A 1 19.03 7.63 -13.43
N LYS A 2 19.16 8.11 -12.18
CA LYS A 2 20.28 7.78 -11.29
C LYS A 2 19.91 6.59 -10.38
N VAL A 3 20.78 5.59 -10.23
CA VAL A 3 20.60 4.49 -9.30
C VAL A 3 21.42 4.78 -8.05
N LEU A 4 20.77 4.75 -6.88
CA LEU A 4 21.35 5.03 -5.56
C LEU A 4 21.33 3.73 -4.75
N ARG A 5 22.49 3.21 -4.40
CA ARG A 5 22.66 1.88 -3.78
C ARG A 5 22.79 1.91 -2.28
N ASN A 6 23.11 3.06 -1.69
CA ASN A 6 23.30 3.22 -0.26
C ASN A 6 22.81 4.58 0.25
N VAL A 7 22.74 4.71 1.56
CA VAL A 7 22.24 5.92 2.22
C VAL A 7 23.12 7.14 1.93
N GLN A 8 24.44 6.97 1.80
CA GLN A 8 25.35 8.08 1.54
C GLN A 8 25.07 8.70 0.17
N GLU A 9 24.96 7.89 -0.88
CA GLU A 9 24.61 8.34 -2.23
C GLU A 9 23.25 9.06 -2.27
N ALA A 10 22.27 8.54 -1.52
CA ALA A 10 20.94 9.14 -1.44
C ALA A 10 20.96 10.51 -0.73
N LEU A 11 21.72 10.65 0.34
CA LEU A 11 21.91 11.92 1.06
C LEU A 11 22.65 12.95 0.19
N GLU A 12 23.65 12.53 -0.59
CA GLU A 12 24.37 13.40 -1.53
C GLU A 12 23.45 13.86 -2.66
N PHE A 13 22.61 12.96 -3.21
CA PHE A 13 21.59 13.31 -4.20
C PHE A 13 20.62 14.37 -3.65
N THR A 14 20.13 14.18 -2.43
CA THR A 14 19.19 15.10 -1.77
C THR A 14 19.85 16.46 -1.52
N LYS A 15 21.10 16.49 -1.01
CA LYS A 15 21.85 17.74 -0.81
C LYS A 15 22.03 18.53 -2.11
N GLY A 16 22.34 17.83 -3.23
CA GLY A 16 22.52 18.48 -4.53
C GLY A 16 21.22 19.06 -5.13
N ASN A 17 20.08 18.71 -4.55
CA ASN A 17 18.75 19.07 -5.08
C ASN A 17 17.82 19.72 -4.04
N TYR A 18 18.34 20.27 -2.94
CA TYR A 18 17.54 20.71 -1.80
C TYR A 18 16.51 21.83 -2.09
N GLN A 19 16.66 22.55 -3.22
CA GLN A 19 15.72 23.60 -3.63
C GLN A 19 14.56 23.07 -4.49
N LYS A 20 14.62 21.82 -4.91
CA LYS A 20 13.62 21.20 -5.78
C LYS A 20 12.55 20.50 -4.94
N SER A 21 11.32 20.53 -5.44
CA SER A 21 10.27 19.67 -4.91
C SER A 21 10.53 18.23 -5.29
N VAL A 22 10.41 17.32 -4.29
CA VAL A 22 10.64 15.88 -4.48
C VAL A 22 9.35 15.12 -4.25
N GLY A 23 8.92 14.36 -5.25
CA GLY A 23 7.87 13.36 -5.16
C GLY A 23 8.49 11.99 -4.87
N LEU A 24 8.18 11.41 -3.71
CA LEU A 24 8.66 10.08 -3.33
C LEU A 24 7.57 9.03 -3.59
N VAL A 25 7.94 7.94 -4.26
CA VAL A 25 7.09 6.76 -4.48
C VAL A 25 7.75 5.55 -3.80
N PRO A 26 7.36 5.22 -2.55
CA PRO A 26 7.90 4.06 -1.86
C PRO A 26 7.30 2.76 -2.42
N THR A 27 8.15 1.82 -2.83
CA THR A 27 7.73 0.51 -3.33
C THR A 27 8.62 -0.62 -2.81
N MET A 28 8.15 -1.86 -2.96
CA MET A 28 8.96 -3.05 -2.72
C MET A 28 9.54 -3.67 -4.00
N GLY A 29 9.37 -3.01 -5.15
CA GLY A 29 9.76 -3.57 -6.44
C GLY A 29 8.70 -4.48 -7.05
N PHE A 30 9.10 -5.25 -8.08
CA PHE A 30 8.23 -5.98 -8.98
C PHE A 30 7.11 -5.08 -9.52
N LEU A 31 7.55 -3.97 -10.11
CA LEU A 31 6.69 -2.85 -10.47
C LEU A 31 5.68 -3.23 -11.55
N HIS A 32 4.50 -2.63 -11.48
CA HIS A 32 3.38 -2.86 -12.39
C HIS A 32 2.64 -1.54 -12.69
N ALA A 33 1.62 -1.59 -13.53
CA ALA A 33 0.84 -0.40 -13.94
C ALA A 33 0.28 0.42 -12.76
N GLY A 34 -0.02 -0.23 -11.62
CA GLY A 34 -0.38 0.47 -10.39
C GLY A 34 0.74 1.38 -9.89
N HIS A 35 1.97 0.87 -9.78
CA HIS A 35 3.14 1.67 -9.38
C HIS A 35 3.45 2.77 -10.41
N LYS A 36 3.34 2.45 -11.72
CA LYS A 36 3.53 3.44 -12.77
C LYS A 36 2.58 4.63 -12.60
N SER A 37 1.31 4.39 -12.24
CA SER A 37 0.36 5.49 -12.04
C SER A 37 0.73 6.41 -10.87
N LEU A 38 1.43 5.91 -9.83
CA LEU A 38 1.96 6.74 -8.75
C LEU A 38 3.12 7.62 -9.26
N MET A 39 4.01 7.04 -10.07
CA MET A 39 5.13 7.77 -10.67
C MET A 39 4.65 8.86 -11.63
N ASP A 40 3.67 8.53 -12.49
CA ASP A 40 3.06 9.49 -13.43
C ASP A 40 2.42 10.66 -12.68
N GLU A 41 1.75 10.40 -11.54
CA GLU A 41 1.17 11.46 -10.71
C GLU A 41 2.26 12.27 -9.98
N ALA A 42 3.30 11.59 -9.48
CA ALA A 42 4.45 12.26 -8.87
C ALA A 42 5.16 13.19 -9.87
N ARG A 43 5.32 12.75 -11.12
CA ARG A 43 5.98 13.54 -12.18
C ARG A 43 5.24 14.83 -12.54
N LYS A 44 3.90 14.82 -12.48
CA LYS A 44 3.08 16.02 -12.76
C LYS A 44 3.27 17.12 -11.72
N ASN A 45 3.55 16.75 -10.49
CA ASN A 45 3.43 17.64 -9.33
C ASN A 45 4.78 17.97 -8.66
N ASN A 46 5.90 17.46 -9.17
CA ASN A 46 7.22 17.67 -8.56
C ASN A 46 8.32 17.88 -9.61
N ASP A 47 9.36 18.59 -9.19
CA ASP A 47 10.56 18.80 -10.01
C ASP A 47 11.37 17.51 -10.16
N LEU A 48 11.39 16.69 -9.11
CA LEU A 48 12.08 15.40 -9.08
C LEU A 48 11.15 14.29 -8.59
N VAL A 49 11.29 13.11 -9.19
CA VAL A 49 10.65 11.88 -8.78
C VAL A 49 11.69 10.89 -8.31
N VAL A 50 11.54 10.43 -7.07
CA VAL A 50 12.37 9.38 -6.47
C VAL A 50 11.50 8.16 -6.19
N VAL A 51 11.94 6.99 -6.62
CA VAL A 51 11.29 5.71 -6.35
C VAL A 51 12.20 4.89 -5.44
N SER A 52 11.68 4.34 -4.33
CA SER A 52 12.41 3.29 -3.63
C SER A 52 11.96 1.92 -4.14
N ILE A 53 12.92 1.03 -4.40
CA ILE A 53 12.70 -0.38 -4.71
C ILE A 53 13.39 -1.16 -3.61
N PHE A 54 12.62 -1.54 -2.57
CA PHE A 54 13.19 -2.14 -1.37
C PHE A 54 12.21 -3.11 -0.71
N VAL A 55 12.48 -4.42 -0.86
CA VAL A 55 11.75 -5.45 -0.12
C VAL A 55 12.19 -5.37 1.35
N ASN A 56 11.38 -4.70 2.15
CA ASN A 56 11.72 -4.35 3.53
C ASN A 56 11.57 -5.54 4.47
N PRO A 57 12.65 -6.14 5.00
CA PRO A 57 12.55 -7.34 5.84
C PRO A 57 11.77 -7.10 7.14
N THR A 58 11.78 -5.87 7.68
CA THR A 58 11.21 -5.58 8.99
C THR A 58 9.67 -5.54 9.01
N GLN A 59 9.02 -5.57 7.85
CA GLN A 59 7.56 -5.58 7.72
C GLN A 59 6.97 -6.97 7.46
N PHE A 60 7.81 -8.00 7.35
CA PHE A 60 7.38 -9.38 7.17
C PHE A 60 7.50 -10.16 8.47
N GLY A 61 6.43 -10.85 8.84
CA GLY A 61 6.38 -11.77 9.97
C GLY A 61 6.92 -13.17 9.61
N PRO A 62 7.11 -14.03 10.61
CA PRO A 62 7.42 -15.43 10.38
C PRO A 62 6.36 -16.09 9.48
N GLY A 63 6.80 -16.78 8.43
CA GLY A 63 5.91 -17.48 7.48
C GLY A 63 5.25 -16.58 6.43
N GLU A 64 5.59 -15.29 6.37
CA GLU A 64 5.20 -14.42 5.27
C GLU A 64 6.16 -14.56 4.07
N ASP A 65 5.77 -14.01 2.92
CA ASP A 65 6.38 -14.18 1.61
C ASP A 65 7.67 -13.35 1.37
N TYR A 66 8.47 -13.05 2.40
CA TYR A 66 9.69 -12.25 2.23
C TYR A 66 10.69 -12.87 1.27
N GLU A 67 11.00 -14.15 1.45
CA GLU A 67 11.99 -14.87 0.61
C GLU A 67 11.48 -15.07 -0.82
N SER A 68 10.20 -15.37 -0.97
CA SER A 68 9.56 -15.62 -2.26
C SER A 68 9.01 -14.35 -2.93
N TYR A 69 9.08 -13.19 -2.26
CA TYR A 69 8.58 -11.95 -2.83
C TYR A 69 9.27 -11.67 -4.18
N PRO A 70 8.51 -11.43 -5.27
CA PRO A 70 9.07 -11.35 -6.60
C PRO A 70 10.00 -10.14 -6.75
N ARG A 71 11.11 -10.33 -7.46
CA ARG A 71 12.13 -9.32 -7.73
C ARG A 71 12.53 -9.39 -9.20
N ASP A 72 12.56 -8.23 -9.86
CA ASP A 72 13.03 -8.08 -11.25
C ASP A 72 13.56 -6.64 -11.43
N GLU A 73 14.81 -6.45 -11.02
CA GLU A 73 15.43 -5.12 -10.97
C GLU A 73 15.54 -4.48 -12.36
N GLU A 74 15.86 -5.25 -13.40
CA GLU A 74 16.02 -4.73 -14.76
C GLU A 74 14.69 -4.22 -15.31
N ARG A 75 13.63 -5.00 -15.14
CA ARG A 75 12.27 -4.62 -15.52
C ARG A 75 11.79 -3.39 -14.74
N ASP A 76 12.07 -3.36 -13.45
CA ASP A 76 11.69 -2.25 -12.58
C ASP A 76 12.39 -0.96 -12.97
N PHE A 77 13.68 -1.01 -13.27
CA PHE A 77 14.44 0.15 -13.75
C PHE A 77 13.92 0.67 -15.09
N LYS A 78 13.63 -0.23 -16.02
CA LYS A 78 13.04 0.16 -17.31
C LYS A 78 11.71 0.88 -17.12
N LEU A 79 10.82 0.36 -16.25
CA LEU A 79 9.53 1.01 -15.96
C LEU A 79 9.71 2.39 -15.31
N CYS A 80 10.69 2.54 -14.42
CA CYS A 80 11.04 3.82 -13.81
C CYS A 80 11.56 4.84 -14.87
N GLU A 81 12.41 4.40 -15.80
CA GLU A 81 12.89 5.25 -16.89
C GLU A 81 11.77 5.71 -17.82
N GLU A 82 10.87 4.79 -18.21
CA GLU A 82 9.67 5.09 -19.01
C GLU A 82 8.72 6.07 -18.32
N ALA A 83 8.65 6.04 -16.98
CA ALA A 83 7.86 6.96 -16.16
C ALA A 83 8.55 8.30 -15.87
N GLY A 84 9.78 8.50 -16.37
CA GLY A 84 10.54 9.74 -16.16
C GLY A 84 11.04 9.94 -14.72
N VAL A 85 11.36 8.84 -14.01
CA VAL A 85 11.93 8.87 -12.66
C VAL A 85 13.36 9.42 -12.70
N ASP A 86 13.69 10.33 -11.79
CA ASP A 86 15.02 10.96 -11.74
C ASP A 86 16.02 10.09 -10.97
N ALA A 87 15.57 9.44 -9.88
CA ALA A 87 16.42 8.53 -9.11
C ALA A 87 15.64 7.33 -8.58
N VAL A 88 16.29 6.17 -8.58
CA VAL A 88 15.83 4.95 -7.90
C VAL A 88 16.75 4.66 -6.74
N PHE A 89 16.16 4.38 -5.57
CA PHE A 89 16.88 3.98 -4.36
C PHE A 89 16.64 2.50 -4.08
N THR A 90 17.69 1.71 -4.18
CA THR A 90 17.64 0.26 -3.98
C THR A 90 18.84 -0.18 -3.12
N PRO A 91 18.76 0.06 -1.78
CA PRO A 91 19.83 -0.27 -0.87
C PRO A 91 19.87 -1.77 -0.57
N ASP A 92 21.03 -2.26 -0.19
CA ASP A 92 21.18 -3.58 0.41
C ASP A 92 20.47 -3.63 1.78
N PRO A 93 19.62 -4.65 2.06
CA PRO A 93 18.90 -4.72 3.34
C PRO A 93 19.79 -4.87 4.58
N GLU A 94 20.91 -5.59 4.49
CA GLU A 94 21.84 -5.78 5.63
C GLU A 94 22.57 -4.48 5.94
N GLU A 95 23.00 -3.75 4.92
CA GLU A 95 23.63 -2.43 5.10
C GLU A 95 22.61 -1.40 5.61
N PHE A 96 21.39 -1.37 5.03
CA PHE A 96 20.36 -0.40 5.39
C PHE A 96 19.87 -0.54 6.83
N TYR A 97 19.91 -1.75 7.39
CA TYR A 97 19.54 -2.05 8.78
C TYR A 97 20.71 -2.49 9.66
N GLN A 98 21.95 -2.21 9.27
CA GLN A 98 23.13 -2.60 10.05
C GLN A 98 23.04 -2.09 11.51
N ASN A 99 23.11 -3.00 12.48
CA ASN A 99 23.00 -2.70 13.91
C ASN A 99 21.74 -1.90 14.31
N HIS A 100 20.64 -2.01 13.56
CA HIS A 100 19.41 -1.25 13.76
C HIS A 100 18.72 -1.61 15.07
N LYS A 101 18.41 -0.58 15.89
CA LYS A 101 17.74 -0.74 17.21
C LYS A 101 16.54 0.18 17.40
N THR A 102 16.31 1.12 16.48
CA THR A 102 15.25 2.12 16.59
C THR A 102 14.09 1.79 15.64
N TYR A 103 12.89 1.72 16.17
CA TYR A 103 11.69 1.44 15.42
C TYR A 103 10.65 2.54 15.64
N VAL A 104 9.83 2.79 14.63
CA VAL A 104 8.66 3.68 14.72
C VAL A 104 7.41 2.80 14.71
N THR A 105 6.53 3.01 15.68
CA THR A 105 5.26 2.30 15.80
C THR A 105 4.11 3.28 15.94
N ILE A 106 2.89 2.79 15.78
CA ILE A 106 1.66 3.52 16.01
C ILE A 106 0.77 2.67 16.91
N GLU A 107 0.09 3.31 17.84
CA GLU A 107 -0.87 2.62 18.72
C GLU A 107 -2.27 2.60 18.08
N ASP A 108 -3.11 1.68 18.48
CA ASP A 108 -4.51 1.48 18.10
C ASP A 108 -4.75 1.19 16.60
N LEU A 109 -4.41 2.10 15.69
CA LEU A 109 -4.70 1.98 14.25
C LEU A 109 -4.15 0.72 13.59
N LYS A 110 -3.14 0.10 14.19
CA LYS A 110 -2.52 -1.15 13.72
C LYS A 110 -3.25 -2.42 14.18
N ASP A 111 -4.22 -2.30 15.08
CA ASP A 111 -4.78 -3.45 15.81
C ASP A 111 -6.02 -4.04 15.12
N ASN A 112 -6.43 -3.48 13.97
CA ASN A 112 -7.55 -3.95 13.16
C ASN A 112 -7.13 -4.27 11.71
N LEU A 113 -8.02 -4.79 10.88
CA LEU A 113 -7.79 -5.13 9.47
C LEU A 113 -6.50 -5.98 9.27
N CYS A 114 -5.64 -5.57 8.35
CA CYS A 114 -4.35 -6.23 8.09
C CYS A 114 -3.42 -6.24 9.31
N GLY A 115 -3.47 -5.22 10.16
CA GLY A 115 -2.61 -5.14 11.34
C GLY A 115 -2.91 -6.19 12.39
N LYS A 116 -4.18 -6.61 12.51
CA LYS A 116 -4.61 -7.68 13.42
C LYS A 116 -3.95 -9.02 13.09
N THR A 117 -3.82 -9.34 11.80
CA THR A 117 -3.22 -10.59 11.32
C THR A 117 -1.72 -10.49 11.09
N ARG A 118 -1.17 -9.26 11.03
CA ARG A 118 0.24 -8.96 10.77
C ARG A 118 0.81 -7.99 11.81
N PRO A 119 1.00 -8.39 13.08
CA PRO A 119 1.24 -7.48 14.21
C PRO A 119 2.52 -6.64 14.12
N ILE A 120 3.54 -7.10 13.37
CA ILE A 120 4.80 -6.35 13.19
C ILE A 120 4.83 -5.51 11.92
N HIS A 121 3.84 -5.70 11.02
CA HIS A 121 3.84 -5.11 9.69
C HIS A 121 3.97 -3.59 9.70
N PHE A 122 3.08 -2.90 10.39
CA PHE A 122 3.07 -1.43 10.38
C PHE A 122 4.24 -0.81 11.13
N ARG A 123 4.81 -1.49 12.12
CA ARG A 123 6.09 -1.08 12.71
C ARG A 123 7.20 -1.08 11.66
N GLY A 124 7.28 -2.12 10.84
CA GLY A 124 8.24 -2.20 9.74
C GLY A 124 8.00 -1.11 8.70
N VAL A 125 6.74 -0.92 8.27
CA VAL A 125 6.35 0.11 7.28
C VAL A 125 6.69 1.51 7.78
N LEU A 126 6.30 1.88 9.00
CA LEU A 126 6.59 3.21 9.54
C LEU A 126 8.08 3.44 9.74
N THR A 127 8.83 2.40 10.12
CA THR A 127 10.28 2.50 10.28
C THR A 127 10.98 2.78 8.95
N VAL A 128 10.67 2.02 7.90
CA VAL A 128 11.30 2.26 6.58
C VAL A 128 10.89 3.61 6.00
N LEU A 129 9.61 3.99 6.11
CA LEU A 129 9.14 5.28 5.61
C LEU A 129 9.77 6.44 6.35
N THR A 130 9.92 6.36 7.68
CA THR A 130 10.64 7.38 8.46
C THR A 130 12.08 7.54 7.98
N LYS A 131 12.79 6.44 7.69
CA LYS A 131 14.15 6.51 7.12
C LYS A 131 14.12 7.19 5.75
N LEU A 132 13.23 6.78 4.85
CA LEU A 132 13.10 7.36 3.50
C LEU A 132 12.76 8.85 3.55
N PHE A 133 11.83 9.26 4.43
CA PHE A 133 11.44 10.67 4.61
C PHE A 133 12.63 11.53 5.10
N ASN A 134 13.42 11.01 6.03
CA ASN A 134 14.62 11.71 6.49
C ASN A 134 15.73 11.79 5.44
N ILE A 135 15.88 10.75 4.61
CA ILE A 135 16.89 10.70 3.54
C ILE A 135 16.54 11.66 2.41
N PHE A 136 15.31 11.56 1.88
CA PHE A 136 14.92 12.28 0.66
C PHE A 136 14.22 13.61 0.92
N ARG A 137 13.68 13.82 2.13
CA ARG A 137 12.93 15.04 2.52
C ARG A 137 11.89 15.43 1.47
N PRO A 138 10.99 14.51 1.09
CA PRO A 138 10.07 14.75 0.00
C PRO A 138 9.08 15.86 0.34
N THR A 139 8.68 16.63 -0.69
CA THR A 139 7.55 17.56 -0.59
C THR A 139 6.24 16.77 -0.55
N ARG A 140 6.18 15.68 -1.35
CA ARG A 140 5.02 14.78 -1.46
C ARG A 140 5.45 13.33 -1.48
N ALA A 141 4.66 12.46 -0.86
CA ALA A 141 4.83 11.02 -0.95
C ALA A 141 3.52 10.37 -1.44
N TYR A 142 3.61 9.49 -2.43
CA TYR A 142 2.49 8.95 -3.19
C TYR A 142 2.19 7.52 -2.77
N PHE A 143 0.93 7.26 -2.39
CA PHE A 143 0.47 5.96 -1.92
C PHE A 143 -0.79 5.51 -2.64
N GLY A 144 -0.82 4.24 -3.05
CA GLY A 144 -2.01 3.64 -3.64
C GLY A 144 -3.09 3.39 -2.59
N ARG A 145 -4.35 3.78 -2.89
CA ARG A 145 -5.51 3.50 -2.03
C ARG A 145 -5.82 2.01 -1.89
N LYS A 146 -5.19 1.15 -2.68
CA LYS A 146 -5.32 -0.31 -2.52
C LYS A 146 -4.90 -0.76 -1.12
N ASP A 147 -3.80 -0.22 -0.60
CA ASP A 147 -3.29 -0.49 0.73
C ASP A 147 -3.84 0.57 1.71
N ALA A 148 -5.18 0.61 1.82
CA ALA A 148 -5.92 1.69 2.49
C ALA A 148 -5.52 1.90 3.95
N GLN A 149 -5.39 0.83 4.73
CA GLN A 149 -4.94 0.94 6.12
C GLN A 149 -3.53 1.53 6.21
N GLN A 150 -2.61 1.12 5.34
CA GLN A 150 -1.27 1.70 5.26
C GLN A 150 -1.34 3.20 4.96
N PHE A 151 -2.16 3.60 3.99
CA PHE A 151 -2.35 5.01 3.65
C PHE A 151 -2.84 5.84 4.86
N LEU A 152 -3.84 5.37 5.60
CA LEU A 152 -4.38 6.04 6.79
C LEU A 152 -3.32 6.14 7.90
N ILE A 153 -2.63 5.04 8.19
CA ILE A 153 -1.56 4.97 9.19
C ILE A 153 -0.40 5.92 8.85
N VAL A 154 0.03 5.94 7.59
CA VAL A 154 1.12 6.83 7.15
C VAL A 154 0.69 8.30 7.24
N LYS A 155 -0.53 8.63 6.83
CA LYS A 155 -1.09 9.97 6.93
C LYS A 155 -1.12 10.45 8.39
N LYS A 156 -1.54 9.58 9.31
CA LYS A 156 -1.54 9.86 10.76
C LYS A 156 -0.12 10.07 11.29
N ALA A 157 0.80 9.16 10.98
CA ALA A 157 2.19 9.26 11.45
C ALA A 157 2.90 10.51 10.94
N VAL A 158 2.69 10.90 9.69
CA VAL A 158 3.24 12.15 9.11
C VAL A 158 2.73 13.38 9.86
N LYS A 159 1.44 13.40 10.21
CA LYS A 159 0.82 14.46 11.01
C LYS A 159 1.41 14.50 12.42
N ASP A 160 1.43 13.37 13.12
CA ASP A 160 1.85 13.29 14.53
C ASP A 160 3.34 13.59 14.71
N LEU A 161 4.18 13.16 13.76
CA LEU A 161 5.63 13.39 13.80
C LEU A 161 6.05 14.71 13.12
N ASN A 162 5.10 15.50 12.64
CA ASN A 162 5.34 16.82 12.03
C ASN A 162 6.36 16.79 10.87
N PHE A 163 6.30 15.78 10.00
CA PHE A 163 7.22 15.68 8.88
C PHE A 163 7.10 16.79 7.83
N GLY A 164 5.95 17.47 7.77
CA GLY A 164 5.70 18.52 6.77
C GLY A 164 5.59 18.00 5.34
N ILE A 165 5.24 16.71 5.17
CA ILE A 165 5.10 16.02 3.90
C ILE A 165 3.62 15.90 3.55
N GLU A 166 3.25 16.20 2.31
CA GLU A 166 1.91 15.92 1.80
C GLU A 166 1.82 14.43 1.38
N ILE A 167 0.87 13.69 1.98
CA ILE A 167 0.59 12.30 1.60
C ILE A 167 -0.51 12.30 0.55
N VAL A 168 -0.16 11.93 -0.68
CA VAL A 168 -1.04 11.95 -1.85
C VAL A 168 -1.65 10.57 -2.10
N PRO A 169 -3.00 10.43 -1.96
CA PRO A 169 -3.69 9.19 -2.30
C PRO A 169 -3.82 9.04 -3.81
N CYS A 170 -3.48 7.88 -4.34
CA CYS A 170 -3.67 7.55 -5.75
C CYS A 170 -4.73 6.44 -5.91
N PRO A 171 -5.59 6.53 -6.94
CA PRO A 171 -6.64 5.56 -7.17
C PRO A 171 -6.12 4.13 -7.37
N ILE A 172 -6.96 3.15 -7.01
CA ILE A 172 -6.67 1.74 -7.26
C ILE A 172 -6.66 1.50 -8.77
N LYS A 173 -5.56 0.95 -9.29
CA LYS A 173 -5.49 0.45 -10.65
C LYS A 173 -5.98 -0.98 -10.70
N ARG A 174 -6.78 -1.29 -11.72
CA ARG A 174 -7.40 -2.60 -11.92
C ARG A 174 -7.07 -3.16 -13.28
N GLU A 175 -7.10 -4.48 -13.39
CA GLU A 175 -7.15 -5.19 -14.66
C GLU A 175 -8.51 -4.96 -15.34
N ASP A 176 -8.65 -5.36 -16.60
CA ASP A 176 -9.88 -5.16 -17.38
C ASP A 176 -11.11 -5.85 -16.78
N ASP A 177 -10.90 -6.95 -16.02
CA ASP A 177 -11.94 -7.69 -15.29
C ASP A 177 -12.24 -7.13 -13.90
N GLY A 178 -11.61 -6.04 -13.53
CA GLY A 178 -11.81 -5.33 -12.26
C GLY A 178 -10.88 -5.75 -11.12
N LEU A 179 -10.11 -6.82 -11.26
CA LEU A 179 -9.17 -7.24 -10.21
C LEU A 179 -8.15 -6.13 -9.92
N ALA A 180 -7.97 -5.78 -8.65
CA ALA A 180 -6.94 -4.82 -8.23
C ALA A 180 -5.55 -5.35 -8.58
N ILE A 181 -4.73 -4.55 -9.29
CA ILE A 181 -3.38 -4.95 -9.69
C ILE A 181 -2.50 -5.07 -8.45
N SER A 182 -1.82 -6.21 -8.30
CA SER A 182 -0.92 -6.52 -7.20
C SER A 182 0.25 -7.37 -7.68
N SER A 183 1.44 -7.15 -7.09
CA SER A 183 2.60 -8.03 -7.31
C SER A 183 2.31 -9.49 -6.92
N ARG A 184 1.35 -9.72 -6.02
CA ARG A 184 0.94 -11.07 -5.60
C ARG A 184 0.01 -11.78 -6.57
N ASN A 185 -0.54 -11.10 -7.58
CA ASN A 185 -1.42 -11.74 -8.58
C ASN A 185 -0.70 -12.83 -9.38
N VAL A 186 0.64 -12.77 -9.47
CA VAL A 186 1.46 -13.80 -10.15
C VAL A 186 1.50 -15.15 -9.42
N TYR A 187 1.05 -15.21 -8.16
CA TYR A 187 0.99 -16.46 -7.40
C TYR A 187 -0.29 -17.26 -7.63
N LEU A 188 -1.31 -16.62 -8.24
CA LEU A 188 -2.60 -17.27 -8.51
C LEU A 188 -2.46 -18.33 -9.60
N SER A 189 -3.05 -19.51 -9.40
CA SER A 189 -3.29 -20.45 -10.49
C SER A 189 -4.29 -19.87 -11.51
N ASP A 190 -4.44 -20.49 -12.66
CA ASP A 190 -5.37 -20.04 -13.70
C ASP A 190 -6.82 -20.03 -13.21
N GLU A 191 -7.20 -21.00 -12.36
CA GLU A 191 -8.53 -21.08 -11.74
C GLU A 191 -8.72 -19.97 -10.70
N GLU A 192 -7.75 -19.79 -9.81
CA GLU A 192 -7.77 -18.74 -8.79
C GLU A 192 -7.78 -17.34 -9.41
N ARG A 193 -7.03 -17.14 -10.51
CA ARG A 193 -7.01 -15.87 -11.25
C ARG A 193 -8.38 -15.55 -11.87
N LYS A 194 -9.11 -16.56 -12.36
CA LYS A 194 -10.49 -16.37 -12.89
C LYS A 194 -11.49 -16.09 -11.78
N ALA A 195 -11.29 -16.65 -10.60
CA ALA A 195 -12.13 -16.47 -9.43
C ALA A 195 -11.95 -15.09 -8.77
N ALA A 196 -10.70 -14.60 -8.70
CA ALA A 196 -10.31 -13.39 -7.96
C ALA A 196 -11.10 -12.11 -8.28
N PRO A 197 -11.61 -11.86 -9.49
CA PRO A 197 -12.47 -10.70 -9.78
C PRO A 197 -13.78 -10.62 -8.99
N VAL A 198 -14.18 -11.70 -8.28
CA VAL A 198 -15.30 -11.66 -7.33
C VAL A 198 -15.14 -10.57 -6.28
N LEU A 199 -13.90 -10.25 -5.87
CA LEU A 199 -13.63 -9.21 -4.89
C LEU A 199 -14.12 -7.85 -5.36
N HIS A 200 -13.82 -7.49 -6.60
CA HIS A 200 -14.29 -6.23 -7.20
C HIS A 200 -15.82 -6.22 -7.37
N ARG A 201 -16.42 -7.31 -7.87
CA ARG A 201 -17.88 -7.41 -8.00
C ARG A 201 -18.58 -7.23 -6.66
N ALA A 202 -18.06 -7.85 -5.60
CA ALA A 202 -18.59 -7.74 -4.25
C ALA A 202 -18.52 -6.31 -3.70
N LEU A 203 -17.39 -5.62 -3.91
CA LEU A 203 -17.24 -4.22 -3.52
C LEU A 203 -18.16 -3.29 -4.32
N GLU A 204 -18.32 -3.47 -5.62
CA GLU A 204 -19.24 -2.67 -6.43
C GLU A 204 -20.70 -2.89 -6.01
N LYS A 205 -21.07 -4.12 -5.63
CA LYS A 205 -22.39 -4.44 -5.06
C LYS A 205 -22.60 -3.74 -3.71
N GLY A 206 -21.58 -3.79 -2.84
CA GLY A 206 -21.57 -3.05 -1.57
C GLY A 206 -21.68 -1.53 -1.79
N LYS A 207 -20.92 -0.99 -2.74
CA LYS A 207 -20.92 0.43 -3.10
C LYS A 207 -22.27 0.94 -3.63
N ALA A 208 -23.00 0.07 -4.35
CA ALA A 208 -24.34 0.38 -4.81
C ALA A 208 -25.39 0.35 -3.69
N ALA A 209 -25.15 -0.41 -2.62
CA ALA A 209 -26.08 -0.60 -1.50
C ALA A 209 -25.85 0.37 -0.34
N ILE A 210 -24.60 0.84 -0.13
CA ILE A 210 -24.19 1.65 1.03
C ILE A 210 -24.94 2.99 1.06
N LYS A 211 -25.37 3.37 2.26
CA LYS A 211 -25.97 4.69 2.53
C LYS A 211 -25.78 5.09 3.98
N LYS A 212 -25.82 6.38 4.27
CA LYS A 212 -25.83 6.91 5.64
C LYS A 212 -26.97 6.29 6.46
N GLY A 213 -26.65 5.86 7.69
CA GLY A 213 -27.58 5.24 8.62
C GLY A 213 -27.80 3.75 8.40
N MET A 214 -27.13 3.14 7.41
CA MET A 214 -27.15 1.68 7.21
C MET A 214 -26.37 0.98 8.34
N LYS A 215 -26.83 -0.17 8.78
CA LYS A 215 -26.03 -1.01 9.68
C LYS A 215 -24.84 -1.60 8.91
N ALA A 216 -23.66 -1.59 9.53
CA ALA A 216 -22.46 -2.14 8.92
C ALA A 216 -22.59 -3.65 8.66
N GLU A 217 -23.25 -4.39 9.57
CA GLU A 217 -23.52 -5.83 9.41
C GLU A 217 -24.32 -6.17 8.13
N ASP A 218 -25.29 -5.31 7.75
CA ASP A 218 -26.09 -5.52 6.55
C ASP A 218 -25.23 -5.32 5.29
N LEU A 219 -24.34 -4.33 5.28
CA LEU A 219 -23.41 -4.09 4.18
C LEU A 219 -22.38 -5.22 4.06
N ILE A 220 -21.79 -5.64 5.17
CA ILE A 220 -20.84 -6.76 5.25
C ILE A 220 -21.48 -8.01 4.65
N LYS A 221 -22.71 -8.32 5.05
CA LYS A 221 -23.44 -9.48 4.54
C LYS A 221 -23.64 -9.43 3.02
N ILE A 222 -24.00 -8.27 2.46
CA ILE A 222 -24.16 -8.11 1.00
C ILE A 222 -22.84 -8.43 0.27
N ILE A 223 -21.72 -7.98 0.81
CA ILE A 223 -20.39 -8.20 0.23
C ILE A 223 -19.97 -9.68 0.38
N GLU A 224 -20.13 -10.25 1.57
CA GLU A 224 -19.81 -11.66 1.82
C GLU A 224 -20.65 -12.62 0.98
N ASP A 225 -21.97 -12.37 0.86
CA ASP A 225 -22.88 -13.21 0.05
C ASP A 225 -22.42 -13.23 -1.42
N GLU A 226 -21.90 -12.12 -1.96
CA GLU A 226 -21.32 -12.10 -3.30
C GLU A 226 -20.00 -12.87 -3.36
N ILE A 227 -19.09 -12.69 -2.40
CA ILE A 227 -17.81 -13.42 -2.39
C ILE A 227 -18.05 -14.93 -2.29
N LYS A 228 -19.00 -15.37 -1.48
CA LYS A 228 -19.38 -16.79 -1.30
C LYS A 228 -19.99 -17.45 -2.54
N THR A 229 -20.27 -16.70 -3.61
CA THR A 229 -20.61 -17.29 -4.93
C THR A 229 -19.43 -17.96 -5.60
N GLU A 230 -18.22 -17.75 -5.07
CA GLU A 230 -16.96 -18.28 -5.60
C GLU A 230 -16.35 -19.26 -4.58
N ASP A 231 -16.38 -20.55 -4.92
CA ASP A 231 -15.94 -21.64 -4.01
C ASP A 231 -14.45 -21.57 -3.61
N LEU A 232 -13.62 -20.93 -4.46
CA LEU A 232 -12.18 -20.78 -4.20
C LEU A 232 -11.84 -19.60 -3.26
N ALA A 233 -12.83 -18.78 -2.88
CA ALA A 233 -12.64 -17.59 -2.08
C ALA A 233 -12.82 -17.90 -0.57
N ASP A 234 -11.72 -17.85 0.19
CA ASP A 234 -11.73 -17.96 1.65
C ASP A 234 -11.64 -16.58 2.29
N ILE A 235 -12.74 -16.13 2.89
CA ILE A 235 -12.87 -14.78 3.48
C ILE A 235 -12.10 -14.73 4.81
N GLU A 236 -11.04 -13.93 4.87
CA GLU A 236 -10.35 -13.63 6.12
C GLU A 236 -11.10 -12.55 6.93
N TYR A 237 -11.52 -11.49 6.25
CA TYR A 237 -12.43 -10.48 6.80
C TYR A 237 -13.15 -9.68 5.70
N VAL A 238 -14.33 -9.18 6.03
CA VAL A 238 -14.99 -8.02 5.43
C VAL A 238 -15.34 -7.10 6.59
N GLN A 239 -14.83 -5.86 6.58
CA GLN A 239 -15.02 -4.92 7.69
C GLN A 239 -15.40 -3.53 7.19
N VAL A 240 -16.18 -2.82 8.00
CA VAL A 240 -16.51 -1.41 7.85
C VAL A 240 -15.93 -0.68 9.05
N VAL A 241 -14.94 0.18 8.81
CA VAL A 241 -14.24 0.91 9.86
C VAL A 241 -14.28 2.41 9.59
N ASP A 242 -14.24 3.24 10.63
CA ASP A 242 -14.06 4.68 10.47
C ASP A 242 -12.66 5.01 9.93
N THR A 243 -12.53 6.16 9.27
CA THR A 243 -11.26 6.54 8.61
C THR A 243 -10.26 7.24 9.53
N GLU A 244 -10.62 7.56 10.75
CA GLU A 244 -9.75 8.28 11.70
C GLU A 244 -9.05 7.32 12.66
N GLU A 245 -9.82 6.42 13.30
CA GLU A 245 -9.32 5.51 14.33
C GLU A 245 -9.22 4.05 13.86
N ILE A 246 -9.73 3.75 12.64
CA ILE A 246 -9.78 2.40 12.06
C ILE A 246 -10.52 1.41 12.99
N ARG A 247 -11.57 1.88 13.65
CA ARG A 247 -12.42 1.06 14.53
C ARG A 247 -13.67 0.60 13.80
N ASP A 248 -14.12 -0.60 14.13
CA ASP A 248 -15.35 -1.15 13.58
C ASP A 248 -16.55 -0.23 13.87
N MET A 249 -17.45 -0.13 12.91
CA MET A 249 -18.66 0.67 12.99
C MET A 249 -19.88 -0.24 13.08
N ASP A 250 -20.82 0.08 13.96
CA ASP A 250 -22.13 -0.59 14.01
C ASP A 250 -23.09 0.01 12.98
N VAL A 251 -23.03 1.33 12.82
CA VAL A 251 -23.88 2.12 11.89
C VAL A 251 -22.98 3.05 11.08
N ILE A 252 -23.24 3.16 9.79
CA ILE A 252 -22.50 4.03 8.87
C ILE A 252 -23.04 5.46 9.00
N ASP A 253 -22.52 6.21 9.96
CA ASP A 253 -22.95 7.58 10.29
C ASP A 253 -21.89 8.66 9.96
N ARG A 254 -20.68 8.26 9.59
CA ARG A 254 -19.53 9.09 9.22
C ARG A 254 -18.69 8.41 8.14
N ASP A 255 -17.67 9.12 7.66
CA ASP A 255 -16.74 8.61 6.64
C ASP A 255 -16.14 7.28 7.06
N CYS A 256 -16.18 6.31 6.16
CA CYS A 256 -15.72 4.96 6.45
C CYS A 256 -14.90 4.35 5.31
N LEU A 257 -14.11 3.35 5.70
CA LEU A 257 -13.41 2.44 4.82
C LEU A 257 -14.12 1.08 4.89
N VAL A 258 -14.56 0.59 3.74
CA VAL A 258 -15.02 -0.79 3.56
C VAL A 258 -13.87 -1.58 2.97
N ALA A 259 -13.35 -2.54 3.73
CA ALA A 259 -12.15 -3.29 3.36
C ALA A 259 -12.37 -4.79 3.49
N LEU A 260 -11.74 -5.54 2.59
CA LEU A 260 -11.76 -7.00 2.61
C LEU A 260 -10.36 -7.59 2.46
N ALA A 261 -10.19 -8.78 3.00
CA ALA A 261 -9.08 -9.67 2.70
C ALA A 261 -9.63 -11.08 2.46
N VAL A 262 -9.20 -11.68 1.37
CA VAL A 262 -9.65 -13.00 0.93
C VAL A 262 -8.44 -13.80 0.45
N ARG A 263 -8.43 -15.08 0.78
CA ARG A 263 -7.43 -16.02 0.27
C ARG A 263 -7.98 -16.81 -0.89
N PHE A 264 -7.12 -16.97 -1.89
CA PHE A 264 -7.28 -17.93 -2.98
C PHE A 264 -6.10 -18.89 -2.85
N GLY A 265 -6.37 -20.11 -2.35
CA GLY A 265 -5.32 -21.02 -1.93
C GLY A 265 -4.38 -20.37 -0.89
N THR A 266 -3.11 -20.24 -1.24
CA THR A 266 -2.11 -19.58 -0.38
C THR A 266 -2.02 -18.05 -0.59
N THR A 267 -2.60 -17.54 -1.68
CA THR A 267 -2.47 -16.14 -2.08
C THR A 267 -3.51 -15.27 -1.37
N ARG A 268 -3.05 -14.33 -0.55
CA ARG A 268 -3.89 -13.35 0.13
C ARG A 268 -4.04 -12.08 -0.70
N LEU A 269 -5.26 -11.76 -1.07
CA LEU A 269 -5.61 -10.54 -1.79
C LEU A 269 -6.42 -9.59 -0.90
N ILE A 270 -6.25 -8.29 -1.12
CA ILE A 270 -7.01 -7.23 -0.44
C ILE A 270 -7.60 -6.27 -1.47
N ASP A 271 -8.75 -5.74 -1.13
CA ASP A 271 -9.39 -4.66 -1.89
C ASP A 271 -10.27 -3.81 -0.96
N ASN A 272 -10.72 -2.64 -1.43
CA ASN A 272 -11.47 -1.73 -0.60
C ASN A 272 -12.17 -0.61 -1.41
N PHE A 273 -13.04 0.14 -0.71
CA PHE A 273 -13.46 1.48 -1.13
C PHE A 273 -13.70 2.39 0.08
N PHE A 274 -13.62 3.70 -0.14
CA PHE A 274 -13.98 4.73 0.84
C PHE A 274 -15.38 5.24 0.54
N PHE A 275 -16.15 5.51 1.59
CA PHE A 275 -17.46 6.12 1.50
C PHE A 275 -17.48 7.38 2.37
N GLU A 276 -17.84 8.51 1.76
CA GLU A 276 -18.00 9.81 2.40
C GLU A 276 -19.50 10.06 2.64
N VAL A 277 -19.85 10.51 3.88
CA VAL A 277 -21.24 10.61 4.37
C VAL A 277 -21.84 12.01 4.19
#